data_02651166acae296f4ddee53beccaa9d2
#
_entry.id   02651166acae296f4ddee53beccaa9d2
#
_cell.length_a   1.000
_cell.length_b   1.000
_cell.length_c   1.000
_cell.angle_alpha   90.00
_cell.angle_beta   90.00
_cell.angle_gamma   90.00
#
_symmetry.space_group_name_H-M   'P 1'
#
loop_
_entity.id
_entity.type
_entity.pdbx_description
1 polymer ?
#
loop_
_entity_poly.entity_id
_entity_poly.type
_entity_poly.pdbx_seq_one_letter_code
_entity_poly.pdbx_strand_id
1 'polypeptide(L)'
;MSITGGAGPATINTGAAGPATIKPAKALVRNAILVAIAALTIGSVSACDSQYGPSSRAAGPDNRQVTVVGAGQVQGTPDTLTANVSIDATAPDVTAAMNRSSDRTRAVIDALVNNAKVDRKDIRTSSVNLQPQYGPDSPAITGYHASNSLAVKIRNLGSASQTLALIVSTGGDATRINSVDYSIEDDSQLVKDARARAFDDAKARAEQYAQLSGLELGKVISISEVGGSASPPAQPMPRAAAAPVPLEPGQQTVSFSVTVIWELR
;
A
#
# COMPACT_ATOMS: atom_id res chain seq x y z
N MET A 1 -49.25 37.72 -39.39
CA MET A 1 -48.94 37.35 -40.79
C MET A 1 -48.18 36.02 -40.73
N SER A 2 -48.90 34.92 -40.99
CA SER A 2 -48.45 33.56 -40.98
C SER A 2 -47.59 33.25 -42.20
N ILE A 3 -46.53 32.47 -42.07
CA ILE A 3 -46.12 31.53 -43.14
C ILE A 3 -45.46 30.30 -42.47
N THR A 4 -46.13 29.20 -42.71
CA THR A 4 -45.81 27.80 -42.48
C THR A 4 -44.81 27.24 -43.52
N GLY A 5 -44.05 26.22 -43.12
CA GLY A 5 -43.34 25.28 -43.98
C GLY A 5 -42.27 24.59 -43.17
N GLY A 6 -42.19 23.34 -42.96
CA GLY A 6 -42.57 22.17 -43.68
C GLY A 6 -41.50 21.15 -43.36
N ALA A 7 -41.76 20.20 -42.46
CA ALA A 7 -40.83 19.18 -41.99
C ALA A 7 -40.74 18.02 -43.00
N GLY A 8 -39.54 17.44 -43.15
CA GLY A 8 -39.34 16.12 -43.73
C GLY A 8 -38.42 15.30 -42.81
N PRO A 9 -38.79 14.05 -42.43
CA PRO A 9 -37.97 13.24 -41.56
C PRO A 9 -36.89 12.47 -42.33
N ALA A 10 -35.64 12.59 -41.88
CA ALA A 10 -34.56 11.75 -42.35
C ALA A 10 -34.53 10.45 -41.55
N THR A 11 -34.67 9.34 -42.26
CA THR A 11 -34.57 7.98 -41.81
C THR A 11 -33.12 7.64 -41.43
N ILE A 12 -32.92 7.24 -40.19
CA ILE A 12 -31.63 6.73 -39.69
C ILE A 12 -31.61 5.22 -39.91
N ASN A 13 -30.63 4.77 -40.70
CA ASN A 13 -30.34 3.36 -40.97
C ASN A 13 -29.53 2.77 -39.81
N THR A 14 -30.13 1.89 -39.05
CA THR A 14 -29.47 1.12 -37.97
C THR A 14 -28.75 -0.11 -38.56
N GLY A 15 -27.43 0.00 -38.72
CA GLY A 15 -26.56 -1.13 -38.99
C GLY A 15 -26.18 -1.85 -37.71
N ALA A 16 -26.79 -3.00 -37.45
CA ALA A 16 -26.43 -3.88 -36.35
C ALA A 16 -25.13 -4.63 -36.69
N ALA A 17 -24.09 -4.42 -35.90
CA ALA A 17 -22.89 -5.26 -35.88
C ALA A 17 -22.99 -6.22 -34.68
N GLY A 18 -23.13 -7.50 -34.96
CA GLY A 18 -23.19 -8.58 -33.97
C GLY A 18 -21.84 -8.88 -33.31
N PRO A 19 -21.83 -9.56 -32.16
CA PRO A 19 -20.62 -9.84 -31.40
C PRO A 19 -19.79 -10.97 -32.02
N ALA A 20 -18.49 -10.73 -32.15
CA ALA A 20 -17.52 -11.71 -32.61
C ALA A 20 -17.27 -12.77 -31.52
N THR A 21 -17.67 -13.99 -31.79
CA THR A 21 -17.42 -15.17 -30.94
C THR A 21 -16.03 -15.71 -31.22
N ILE A 22 -15.15 -15.65 -30.25
CA ILE A 22 -13.82 -16.29 -30.31
C ILE A 22 -13.97 -17.75 -29.85
N LYS A 23 -13.74 -18.69 -30.76
CA LYS A 23 -13.68 -20.12 -30.46
C LYS A 23 -12.27 -20.49 -29.98
N PRO A 24 -12.13 -21.37 -28.96
CA PRO A 24 -10.83 -21.91 -28.58
C PRO A 24 -10.44 -23.08 -29.52
N ALA A 25 -9.25 -23.00 -30.08
CA ALA A 25 -8.66 -24.07 -30.86
C ALA A 25 -8.14 -25.18 -29.93
N LYS A 26 -8.75 -26.38 -30.05
CA LYS A 26 -8.24 -27.62 -29.49
C LYS A 26 -7.21 -28.20 -30.47
N ALA A 27 -5.94 -28.22 -30.06
CA ALA A 27 -4.92 -28.99 -30.76
C ALA A 27 -4.85 -30.40 -30.16
N LEU A 28 -5.34 -31.36 -30.92
CA LEU A 28 -5.10 -32.80 -30.75
C LEU A 28 -3.74 -33.13 -31.38
N VAL A 29 -2.83 -33.70 -30.62
CA VAL A 29 -1.69 -34.45 -31.16
C VAL A 29 -1.85 -35.91 -30.72
N ARG A 30 -2.13 -36.76 -31.72
CA ARG A 30 -2.25 -38.21 -31.61
C ARG A 30 -0.93 -38.88 -31.96
N ASN A 31 -0.54 -39.79 -31.10
CA ASN A 31 0.24 -41.03 -31.26
C ASN A 31 0.94 -41.31 -32.58
N ALA A 32 2.20 -41.67 -32.48
CA ALA A 32 2.79 -42.70 -33.31
C ALA A 32 3.72 -43.59 -32.47
N ILE A 33 3.27 -44.83 -32.29
CA ILE A 33 4.02 -45.96 -31.78
C ILE A 33 4.88 -46.47 -32.94
N LEU A 34 6.17 -46.70 -32.71
CA LEU A 34 6.97 -47.62 -33.52
C LEU A 34 7.86 -48.48 -32.64
N VAL A 35 7.55 -49.75 -32.67
CA VAL A 35 8.29 -50.87 -32.11
C VAL A 35 9.47 -51.19 -33.04
N ALA A 36 10.67 -51.35 -32.52
CA ALA A 36 11.78 -52.03 -33.18
C ALA A 36 12.52 -52.92 -32.16
N ILE A 37 12.39 -54.23 -32.42
CA ILE A 37 13.08 -55.32 -31.76
C ILE A 37 14.38 -55.59 -32.55
N ALA A 38 15.54 -55.74 -31.88
CA ALA A 38 16.70 -56.55 -32.24
C ALA A 38 17.77 -56.45 -31.14
N ALA A 39 17.94 -57.47 -30.39
CA ALA A 39 18.88 -58.59 -30.47
C ALA A 39 20.24 -58.34 -29.75
N LEU A 40 20.39 -59.07 -28.66
CA LEU A 40 21.54 -59.79 -28.13
C LEU A 40 22.98 -59.25 -28.41
N THR A 41 23.67 -58.81 -27.34
CA THR A 41 25.05 -59.25 -27.09
C THR A 41 25.27 -59.45 -25.59
N ILE A 42 25.70 -60.68 -25.26
CA ILE A 42 26.15 -61.16 -23.97
C ILE A 42 27.56 -60.61 -23.75
N GLY A 43 27.76 -59.87 -22.70
CA GLY A 43 29.04 -59.33 -22.27
C GLY A 43 29.13 -59.33 -20.75
N SER A 44 29.87 -60.26 -20.25
CA SER A 44 30.29 -60.64 -18.88
C SER A 44 30.41 -59.53 -17.84
N VAL A 45 29.69 -59.69 -16.75
CA VAL A 45 30.10 -59.79 -15.34
C VAL A 45 31.26 -58.94 -14.89
N SER A 46 30.97 -57.90 -14.11
CA SER A 46 31.70 -57.52 -12.94
C SER A 46 30.74 -57.27 -11.82
N ALA A 47 30.61 -58.19 -10.93
CA ALA A 47 29.90 -58.06 -9.67
C ALA A 47 30.66 -57.05 -8.79
N CYS A 48 30.20 -55.80 -8.75
CA CYS A 48 30.40 -54.97 -7.60
C CYS A 48 29.16 -55.15 -6.73
N ASP A 49 29.32 -55.96 -5.75
CA ASP A 49 28.43 -56.16 -4.62
C ASP A 49 28.39 -54.84 -3.85
N SER A 50 27.59 -53.89 -4.34
CA SER A 50 27.17 -52.72 -3.57
C SER A 50 26.03 -53.19 -2.70
N GLN A 51 26.42 -53.66 -1.54
CA GLN A 51 25.59 -53.94 -0.41
C GLN A 51 24.82 -52.65 -0.04
N TYR A 52 23.70 -52.43 -0.75
CA TYR A 52 22.67 -51.53 -0.33
C TYR A 52 22.01 -52.15 0.92
N GLY A 53 22.74 -52.12 2.01
CA GLY A 53 22.11 -52.23 3.31
C GLY A 53 21.12 -51.07 3.40
N PRO A 54 19.92 -51.27 3.96
CA PRO A 54 19.11 -50.14 4.34
C PRO A 54 20.00 -49.29 5.23
N SER A 55 20.38 -48.10 4.73
CA SER A 55 21.01 -47.09 5.56
C SER A 55 19.96 -46.81 6.62
N SER A 56 20.14 -47.47 7.77
CA SER A 56 19.57 -46.98 9.01
C SER A 56 20.08 -45.56 9.11
N ARG A 57 19.30 -44.62 8.57
CA ARG A 57 19.42 -43.25 8.98
C ARG A 57 19.42 -43.33 10.49
N ALA A 58 20.60 -43.23 11.09
CA ALA A 58 20.69 -43.00 12.52
C ALA A 58 19.69 -41.90 12.76
N ALA A 59 18.60 -42.22 13.44
CA ALA A 59 17.64 -41.23 13.88
C ALA A 59 18.47 -40.25 14.69
N GLY A 60 18.79 -39.11 14.04
CA GLY A 60 19.36 -37.99 14.79
C GLY A 60 18.43 -37.75 15.98
N PRO A 61 18.92 -37.13 17.05
CA PRO A 61 18.10 -36.92 18.25
C PRO A 61 16.75 -36.44 17.80
N ASP A 62 15.70 -37.12 18.27
CA ASP A 62 14.29 -36.91 17.93
C ASP A 62 14.01 -35.42 18.12
N ASN A 63 14.17 -34.63 17.06
CA ASN A 63 14.01 -33.19 17.09
C ASN A 63 12.53 -32.88 17.05
N ARG A 64 11.83 -33.31 18.12
CA ARG A 64 10.43 -32.96 18.30
C ARG A 64 10.36 -31.48 18.52
N GLN A 65 9.71 -30.79 17.61
CA GLN A 65 9.58 -29.34 17.67
C GLN A 65 8.20 -28.91 17.18
N VAL A 66 7.73 -27.80 17.69
CA VAL A 66 6.54 -27.12 17.21
C VAL A 66 6.91 -25.74 16.72
N THR A 67 6.45 -25.40 15.53
CA THR A 67 6.59 -24.06 14.93
C THR A 67 5.24 -23.39 14.96
N VAL A 68 5.16 -22.23 15.58
CA VAL A 68 3.90 -21.48 15.73
C VAL A 68 4.13 -20.03 15.32
N VAL A 69 3.13 -19.47 14.68
CA VAL A 69 3.07 -18.02 14.40
C VAL A 69 2.11 -17.40 15.41
N GLY A 70 2.64 -16.48 16.22
CA GLY A 70 1.82 -15.68 17.12
C GLY A 70 1.54 -14.30 16.53
N ALA A 71 0.40 -13.73 16.88
CA ALA A 71 -0.04 -12.40 16.46
C ALA A 71 -0.39 -11.55 17.69
N GLY A 72 0.08 -10.30 17.69
CA GLY A 72 -0.24 -9.32 18.71
C GLY A 72 -0.74 -8.03 18.10
N GLN A 73 -1.74 -7.42 18.71
CA GLN A 73 -2.31 -6.16 18.28
C GLN A 73 -2.51 -5.25 19.47
N VAL A 74 -2.19 -3.96 19.26
CA VAL A 74 -2.41 -2.90 20.25
C VAL A 74 -3.01 -1.70 19.52
N GLN A 75 -3.96 -1.04 20.14
CA GLN A 75 -4.56 0.19 19.63
C GLN A 75 -3.93 1.39 20.30
N GLY A 76 -3.63 2.42 19.50
CA GLY A 76 -3.16 3.71 19.96
C GLY A 76 -3.99 4.84 19.37
N THR A 77 -4.10 5.94 20.12
CA THR A 77 -4.72 7.16 19.61
C THR A 77 -3.65 7.97 18.88
N PRO A 78 -3.89 8.36 17.60
CA PRO A 78 -2.99 9.24 16.88
C PRO A 78 -2.76 10.56 17.63
N ASP A 79 -1.55 11.06 17.58
CA ASP A 79 -1.11 12.31 18.22
C ASP A 79 -0.63 13.36 17.21
N THR A 80 -0.47 12.96 15.95
CA THR A 80 -0.05 13.84 14.87
C THR A 80 -0.96 13.70 13.66
N LEU A 81 -1.04 14.77 12.87
CA LEU A 81 -1.72 14.81 11.57
C LEU A 81 -0.74 15.34 10.53
N THR A 82 -0.62 14.63 9.41
CA THR A 82 0.15 15.09 8.25
C THR A 82 -0.82 15.51 7.15
N ALA A 83 -0.79 16.79 6.78
CA ALA A 83 -1.53 17.32 5.64
C ALA A 83 -0.61 17.40 4.42
N ASN A 84 -0.99 16.77 3.33
CA ASN A 84 -0.33 16.91 2.04
C ASN A 84 -1.11 17.92 1.20
N VAL A 85 -0.45 19.03 0.90
CA VAL A 85 -1.04 20.20 0.24
C VAL A 85 -0.24 20.54 -1.00
N SER A 86 -0.88 20.87 -2.10
CA SER A 86 -0.22 21.45 -3.27
C SER A 86 -0.68 22.89 -3.52
N ILE A 87 0.26 23.69 -3.98
CA ILE A 87 0.05 25.07 -4.40
C ILE A 87 0.31 25.16 -5.90
N ASP A 88 -0.76 25.35 -6.65
CA ASP A 88 -0.77 25.29 -8.09
C ASP A 88 -0.82 26.70 -8.69
N ALA A 89 -0.06 26.96 -9.75
CA ALA A 89 -0.12 28.21 -10.49
C ALA A 89 0.04 27.98 -11.99
N THR A 90 -0.74 28.71 -12.76
CA THR A 90 -0.63 28.71 -14.22
C THR A 90 -0.19 30.08 -14.72
N ALA A 91 0.69 30.11 -15.71
CA ALA A 91 1.16 31.33 -16.35
C ALA A 91 1.55 31.07 -17.81
N PRO A 92 1.65 32.11 -18.67
CA PRO A 92 2.05 31.97 -20.06
C PRO A 92 3.49 31.48 -20.23
N ASP A 93 4.36 31.77 -19.28
CA ASP A 93 5.76 31.37 -19.31
C ASP A 93 6.20 30.64 -18.04
N VAL A 94 7.31 29.89 -18.17
CA VAL A 94 7.89 29.05 -17.11
C VAL A 94 8.21 29.86 -15.85
N THR A 95 8.87 31.01 -16.02
CA THR A 95 9.35 31.83 -14.91
C THR A 95 8.18 32.40 -14.12
N ALA A 96 7.16 32.90 -14.80
CA ALA A 96 5.97 33.43 -14.13
C ALA A 96 5.18 32.34 -13.39
N ALA A 97 5.04 31.13 -13.98
CA ALA A 97 4.37 30.01 -13.31
C ALA A 97 5.12 29.61 -12.03
N MET A 98 6.43 29.43 -12.11
CA MET A 98 7.27 29.06 -10.97
C MET A 98 7.27 30.13 -9.89
N ASN A 99 7.41 31.41 -10.24
CA ASN A 99 7.41 32.51 -9.27
C ASN A 99 6.07 32.60 -8.54
N ARG A 100 4.94 32.56 -9.25
CA ARG A 100 3.59 32.59 -8.66
C ARG A 100 3.38 31.45 -7.66
N SER A 101 3.74 30.22 -8.05
CA SER A 101 3.63 29.06 -7.15
C SER A 101 4.54 29.22 -5.94
N SER A 102 5.79 29.65 -6.13
CA SER A 102 6.78 29.82 -5.06
C SER A 102 6.41 30.91 -4.08
N ASP A 103 5.93 32.06 -4.57
CA ASP A 103 5.52 33.19 -3.71
C ASP A 103 4.31 32.79 -2.85
N ARG A 104 3.33 32.12 -3.45
CA ARG A 104 2.16 31.63 -2.72
C ARG A 104 2.55 30.55 -1.71
N THR A 105 3.44 29.63 -2.07
CA THR A 105 3.97 28.61 -1.17
C THR A 105 4.68 29.24 0.03
N ARG A 106 5.50 30.29 -0.20
CA ARG A 106 6.19 31.02 0.86
C ARG A 106 5.19 31.70 1.81
N ALA A 107 4.15 32.34 1.27
CA ALA A 107 3.11 32.96 2.07
C ALA A 107 2.40 31.92 2.98
N VAL A 108 2.10 30.73 2.46
CA VAL A 108 1.50 29.64 3.25
C VAL A 108 2.46 29.17 4.34
N ILE A 109 3.75 28.96 4.03
CA ILE A 109 4.75 28.56 5.03
C ILE A 109 4.87 29.61 6.13
N ASP A 110 4.94 30.89 5.77
CA ASP A 110 5.05 32.00 6.74
C ASP A 110 3.80 32.09 7.62
N ALA A 111 2.61 31.91 7.07
CA ALA A 111 1.37 31.85 7.84
C ALA A 111 1.34 30.65 8.81
N LEU A 112 1.78 29.47 8.38
CA LEU A 112 1.87 28.29 9.24
C LEU A 112 2.80 28.50 10.42
N VAL A 113 3.98 29.07 10.19
CA VAL A 113 4.98 29.31 11.23
C VAL A 113 4.52 30.44 12.18
N ASN A 114 4.07 31.55 11.63
CA ASN A 114 3.80 32.75 12.43
C ASN A 114 2.43 32.71 13.12
N ASN A 115 1.39 32.19 12.44
CA ASN A 115 0.02 32.24 12.92
C ASN A 115 -0.43 30.90 13.54
N ALA A 116 -0.19 29.77 12.85
CA ALA A 116 -0.56 28.45 13.36
C ALA A 116 0.48 27.85 14.32
N LYS A 117 1.65 28.49 14.49
CA LYS A 117 2.75 28.02 15.36
C LYS A 117 3.26 26.62 15.01
N VAL A 118 3.18 26.25 13.74
CA VAL A 118 3.79 25.02 13.23
C VAL A 118 5.30 25.20 13.15
N ASP A 119 6.05 24.28 13.73
CA ASP A 119 7.50 24.31 13.65
C ASP A 119 7.97 24.18 12.20
N ARG A 120 8.98 24.97 11.82
CA ARG A 120 9.53 24.93 10.45
C ARG A 120 10.07 23.54 10.06
N LYS A 121 10.58 22.76 11.03
CA LYS A 121 11.02 21.36 10.82
C LYS A 121 9.90 20.40 10.44
N ASP A 122 8.66 20.75 10.79
CA ASP A 122 7.45 19.97 10.51
C ASP A 122 6.81 20.35 9.16
N ILE A 123 7.40 21.30 8.43
CA ILE A 123 6.99 21.72 7.09
C ILE A 123 8.06 21.27 6.10
N ARG A 124 7.69 20.38 5.19
CA ARG A 124 8.59 19.83 4.18
C ARG A 124 8.02 20.00 2.78
N THR A 125 8.82 20.50 1.84
CA THR A 125 8.50 20.41 0.42
C THR A 125 8.67 18.96 -0.02
N SER A 126 7.61 18.34 -0.50
CA SER A 126 7.60 16.94 -0.95
C SER A 126 7.86 16.79 -2.45
N SER A 127 7.38 17.76 -3.25
CA SER A 127 7.66 17.79 -4.68
C SER A 127 7.52 19.20 -5.27
N VAL A 128 8.21 19.43 -6.36
CA VAL A 128 8.03 20.60 -7.23
C VAL A 128 7.88 20.08 -8.65
N ASN A 129 6.80 20.45 -9.33
CA ASN A 129 6.50 20.01 -10.67
C ASN A 129 6.22 21.20 -11.57
N LEU A 130 6.63 21.10 -12.84
CA LEU A 130 6.34 22.07 -13.88
C LEU A 130 5.96 21.32 -15.16
N GLN A 131 4.81 21.64 -15.71
CA GLN A 131 4.29 20.99 -16.92
C GLN A 131 3.83 22.04 -17.93
N PRO A 132 4.11 21.84 -19.25
CA PRO A 132 3.50 22.64 -20.29
C PRO A 132 2.01 22.33 -20.38
N GLN A 133 1.20 23.36 -20.67
CA GLN A 133 -0.20 23.24 -21.00
C GLN A 133 -0.38 23.40 -22.51
N TYR A 134 -1.17 22.52 -23.09
CA TYR A 134 -1.47 22.52 -24.53
C TYR A 134 -2.92 22.99 -24.76
N GLY A 135 -3.15 23.60 -25.90
CA GLY A 135 -4.49 23.99 -26.33
C GLY A 135 -5.38 22.76 -26.63
N PRO A 136 -6.69 22.87 -26.52
CA PRO A 136 -7.61 21.75 -26.70
C PRO A 136 -7.54 21.11 -28.09
N ASP A 137 -7.21 21.90 -29.14
CA ASP A 137 -7.18 21.44 -30.53
C ASP A 137 -5.80 21.64 -31.21
N SER A 138 -4.76 21.89 -30.44
CA SER A 138 -3.44 22.23 -30.99
C SER A 138 -2.31 21.66 -30.13
N PRO A 139 -1.21 21.13 -30.73
CA PRO A 139 0.01 20.80 -30.01
C PRO A 139 0.79 22.04 -29.52
N ALA A 140 0.29 23.24 -29.74
CA ALA A 140 0.93 24.46 -29.29
C ALA A 140 0.84 24.63 -27.79
N ILE A 141 1.95 25.00 -27.15
CA ILE A 141 1.98 25.31 -25.71
C ILE A 141 1.25 26.64 -25.51
N THR A 142 0.21 26.62 -24.66
CA THR A 142 -0.60 27.78 -24.29
C THR A 142 -0.19 28.38 -22.95
N GLY A 143 0.61 27.66 -22.16
CA GLY A 143 1.10 28.10 -20.86
C GLY A 143 1.85 27.01 -20.13
N TYR A 144 2.11 27.26 -18.87
CA TYR A 144 2.82 26.35 -17.98
C TYR A 144 2.07 26.25 -16.63
N HIS A 145 1.99 25.04 -16.12
CA HIS A 145 1.43 24.72 -14.82
C HIS A 145 2.57 24.36 -13.86
N ALA A 146 2.75 25.13 -12.80
CA ALA A 146 3.69 24.87 -11.73
C ALA A 146 2.93 24.42 -10.47
N SER A 147 3.42 23.37 -9.82
CA SER A 147 2.87 22.82 -8.59
C SER A 147 3.97 22.63 -7.56
N ASN A 148 3.80 23.22 -6.36
CA ASN A 148 4.64 22.99 -5.19
C ASN A 148 3.85 22.21 -4.15
N SER A 149 4.31 21.01 -3.79
CA SER A 149 3.67 20.19 -2.77
C SER A 149 4.40 20.28 -1.44
N LEU A 150 3.63 20.47 -0.38
CA LEU A 150 4.08 20.53 1.01
C LEU A 150 3.48 19.37 1.79
N ALA A 151 4.29 18.74 2.64
CA ALA A 151 3.82 17.90 3.73
C ALA A 151 3.97 18.70 5.05
N VAL A 152 2.86 18.94 5.71
CA VAL A 152 2.76 19.74 6.95
C VAL A 152 2.36 18.81 8.09
N LYS A 153 3.26 18.61 9.06
CA LYS A 153 2.96 17.84 10.27
C LYS A 153 2.38 18.75 11.34
N ILE A 154 1.17 18.45 11.78
CA ILE A 154 0.45 19.20 12.81
C ILE A 154 0.40 18.31 14.06
N ARG A 155 1.09 18.73 15.13
CA ARG A 155 1.18 18.03 16.41
C ARG A 155 0.03 18.34 17.35
N ASN A 156 -0.54 19.52 17.24
CA ASN A 156 -1.70 19.92 18.02
C ASN A 156 -2.99 19.61 17.24
N LEU A 157 -3.55 18.43 17.45
CA LEU A 157 -4.76 17.99 16.76
C LEU A 157 -5.96 18.91 17.05
N GLY A 158 -6.02 19.54 18.23
CA GLY A 158 -7.09 20.47 18.57
C GLY A 158 -7.11 21.73 17.68
N SER A 159 -5.97 22.12 17.09
CA SER A 159 -5.86 23.22 16.15
C SER A 159 -5.79 22.80 14.68
N ALA A 160 -5.89 21.50 14.39
CA ALA A 160 -5.69 20.98 13.04
C ALA A 160 -6.67 21.56 12.01
N SER A 161 -7.96 21.62 12.33
CA SER A 161 -8.98 22.20 11.44
C SER A 161 -8.71 23.69 11.15
N GLN A 162 -8.27 24.44 12.16
CA GLN A 162 -7.93 25.87 12.00
C GLN A 162 -6.66 26.04 11.16
N THR A 163 -5.67 25.16 11.35
CA THR A 163 -4.45 25.16 10.55
C THR A 163 -4.74 24.84 9.07
N LEU A 164 -5.60 23.87 8.79
CA LEU A 164 -6.04 23.57 7.42
C LEU A 164 -6.81 24.75 6.80
N ALA A 165 -7.70 25.36 7.56
CA ALA A 165 -8.42 26.55 7.11
C ALA A 165 -7.46 27.72 6.79
N LEU A 166 -6.41 27.91 7.61
CA LEU A 166 -5.38 28.91 7.37
C LEU A 166 -4.59 28.64 6.08
N ILE A 167 -4.24 27.38 5.82
CA ILE A 167 -3.58 26.99 4.57
C ILE A 167 -4.44 27.39 3.36
N VAL A 168 -5.73 26.99 3.38
CA VAL A 168 -6.65 27.27 2.28
C VAL A 168 -6.88 28.78 2.11
N SER A 169 -7.11 29.52 3.19
CA SER A 169 -7.35 30.95 3.12
C SER A 169 -6.13 31.74 2.62
N THR A 170 -4.92 31.33 3.03
CA THR A 170 -3.67 32.00 2.61
C THR A 170 -3.28 31.60 1.18
N GLY A 171 -3.42 30.34 0.82
CA GLY A 171 -3.09 29.85 -0.51
C GLY A 171 -4.17 30.16 -1.55
N GLY A 172 -5.41 30.43 -1.12
CA GLY A 172 -6.54 30.77 -1.98
C GLY A 172 -6.84 29.65 -3.00
N ASP A 173 -7.35 30.03 -4.18
CA ASP A 173 -7.72 29.11 -5.25
C ASP A 173 -6.58 28.26 -5.81
N ALA A 174 -5.33 28.65 -5.49
CA ALA A 174 -4.13 27.87 -5.83
C ALA A 174 -3.93 26.63 -4.95
N THR A 175 -4.66 26.51 -3.84
CA THR A 175 -4.43 25.47 -2.84
C THR A 175 -5.30 24.25 -3.10
N ARG A 176 -4.68 23.07 -2.98
CA ARG A 176 -5.36 21.78 -2.96
C ARG A 176 -4.88 20.98 -1.76
N ILE A 177 -5.78 20.45 -0.97
CA ILE A 177 -5.48 19.46 0.07
C ILE A 177 -5.62 18.08 -0.60
N ASN A 178 -4.49 17.39 -0.74
CA ASN A 178 -4.42 16.09 -1.42
C ASN A 178 -4.78 14.94 -0.47
N SER A 179 -4.27 14.99 0.77
CA SER A 179 -4.62 14.03 1.82
C SER A 179 -4.39 14.63 3.21
N VAL A 180 -5.07 14.03 4.18
CA VAL A 180 -4.91 14.31 5.61
C VAL A 180 -4.81 12.95 6.30
N ASP A 181 -3.63 12.67 6.85
CA ASP A 181 -3.31 11.36 7.41
C ASP A 181 -2.95 11.50 8.89
N TYR A 182 -3.63 10.73 9.72
CA TYR A 182 -3.31 10.65 11.14
C TYR A 182 -2.22 9.62 11.40
N SER A 183 -1.33 9.90 12.35
CA SER A 183 -0.28 8.97 12.78
C SER A 183 0.05 9.13 14.25
N ILE A 184 0.65 8.09 14.79
CA ILE A 184 1.31 8.12 16.09
C ILE A 184 2.78 8.42 15.81
N GLU A 185 3.32 9.49 16.38
CA GLU A 185 4.70 9.91 16.10
C GLU A 185 5.73 8.95 16.69
N ASP A 186 5.49 8.49 17.91
CA ASP A 186 6.32 7.46 18.57
C ASP A 186 5.44 6.26 18.94
N ASP A 187 5.43 5.26 18.08
CA ASP A 187 4.75 4.00 18.30
C ASP A 187 5.62 2.94 18.99
N SER A 188 6.82 3.28 19.43
CA SER A 188 7.80 2.33 19.98
C SER A 188 7.27 1.52 21.17
N GLN A 189 6.47 2.14 22.03
CA GLN A 189 5.84 1.43 23.16
C GLN A 189 4.73 0.48 22.67
N LEU A 190 3.91 0.92 21.72
CA LEU A 190 2.85 0.09 21.14
C LEU A 190 3.44 -1.13 20.41
N VAL A 191 4.55 -0.93 19.70
CA VAL A 191 5.28 -2.03 19.04
C VAL A 191 5.82 -3.02 20.07
N LYS A 192 6.38 -2.55 21.21
CA LYS A 192 6.82 -3.43 22.31
C LYS A 192 5.67 -4.24 22.87
N ASP A 193 4.54 -3.60 23.13
CA ASP A 193 3.36 -4.24 23.68
C ASP A 193 2.74 -5.23 22.69
N ALA A 194 2.68 -4.88 21.42
CA ALA A 194 2.23 -5.77 20.34
C ALA A 194 3.14 -7.01 20.20
N ARG A 195 4.47 -6.80 20.30
CA ARG A 195 5.46 -7.89 20.28
C ARG A 195 5.29 -8.83 21.47
N ALA A 196 5.09 -8.29 22.67
CA ALA A 196 4.84 -9.10 23.86
C ALA A 196 3.58 -9.96 23.68
N ARG A 197 2.47 -9.37 23.24
CA ARG A 197 1.23 -10.10 22.95
C ARG A 197 1.40 -11.17 21.88
N ALA A 198 2.18 -10.88 20.81
CA ALA A 198 2.46 -11.86 19.77
C ALA A 198 3.24 -13.07 20.29
N PHE A 199 4.22 -12.83 21.16
CA PHE A 199 4.98 -13.93 21.79
C PHE A 199 4.11 -14.75 22.74
N ASP A 200 3.27 -14.11 23.55
CA ASP A 200 2.36 -14.78 24.47
C ASP A 200 1.32 -15.62 23.71
N ASP A 201 0.77 -15.13 22.61
CA ASP A 201 -0.14 -15.87 21.73
C ASP A 201 0.56 -17.08 21.10
N ALA A 202 1.80 -16.89 20.59
CA ALA A 202 2.59 -18.00 20.06
C ALA A 202 2.85 -19.08 21.12
N LYS A 203 3.20 -18.68 22.35
CA LYS A 203 3.46 -19.58 23.47
C LYS A 203 2.21 -20.36 23.86
N ALA A 204 1.07 -19.68 24.01
CA ALA A 204 -0.20 -20.32 24.37
C ALA A 204 -0.62 -21.38 23.31
N ARG A 205 -0.44 -21.08 22.02
CA ARG A 205 -0.68 -22.04 20.93
C ARG A 205 0.28 -23.22 20.98
N ALA A 206 1.56 -22.96 21.25
CA ALA A 206 2.58 -24.02 21.36
C ALA A 206 2.29 -24.96 22.54
N GLU A 207 1.88 -24.43 23.70
CA GLU A 207 1.45 -25.19 24.85
C GLU A 207 0.21 -26.07 24.53
N GLN A 208 -0.76 -25.52 23.80
CA GLN A 208 -1.92 -26.27 23.37
C GLN A 208 -1.53 -27.46 22.45
N TYR A 209 -0.61 -27.24 21.48
CA TYR A 209 -0.14 -28.32 20.61
C TYR A 209 0.67 -29.37 21.36
N ALA A 210 1.48 -28.97 22.35
CA ALA A 210 2.20 -29.89 23.20
C ALA A 210 1.21 -30.80 23.97
N GLN A 211 0.18 -30.22 24.59
CA GLN A 211 -0.87 -30.98 25.29
C GLN A 211 -1.65 -31.94 24.37
N LEU A 212 -2.05 -31.48 23.17
CA LEU A 212 -2.77 -32.30 22.19
C LEU A 212 -1.93 -33.48 21.66
N SER A 213 -0.60 -33.33 21.64
CA SER A 213 0.32 -34.41 21.24
C SER A 213 0.77 -35.31 22.41
N GLY A 214 0.31 -35.04 23.62
CA GLY A 214 0.75 -35.79 24.82
C GLY A 214 2.20 -35.51 25.22
N LEU A 215 2.74 -34.34 24.82
CA LEU A 215 4.09 -33.89 25.09
C LEU A 215 4.08 -32.61 25.96
N GLU A 216 5.24 -32.23 26.44
CA GLU A 216 5.44 -30.98 27.18
C GLU A 216 6.20 -29.96 26.31
N LEU A 217 5.86 -28.66 26.49
CA LEU A 217 6.57 -27.57 25.81
C LEU A 217 7.97 -27.40 26.46
N GLY A 218 9.00 -27.48 25.62
CA GLY A 218 10.39 -27.31 26.03
C GLY A 218 10.90 -25.89 25.84
N LYS A 219 12.21 -25.76 25.63
CA LYS A 219 12.85 -24.46 25.42
C LYS A 219 12.59 -23.90 24.02
N VAL A 220 12.71 -22.59 23.90
CA VAL A 220 12.71 -21.89 22.61
C VAL A 220 13.98 -22.29 21.83
N ILE A 221 13.80 -22.72 20.59
CA ILE A 221 14.88 -23.07 19.66
C ILE A 221 15.23 -21.87 18.80
N SER A 222 14.20 -21.19 18.26
CA SER A 222 14.36 -20.06 17.35
C SER A 222 13.20 -19.09 17.48
N ILE A 223 13.51 -17.80 17.29
CA ILE A 223 12.53 -16.72 17.16
C ILE A 223 12.85 -15.96 15.88
N SER A 224 11.85 -15.74 15.05
CA SER A 224 11.94 -14.92 13.84
C SER A 224 10.80 -13.91 13.82
N GLU A 225 11.16 -12.66 13.65
CA GLU A 225 10.20 -11.56 13.55
C GLU A 225 9.94 -11.21 12.09
N VAL A 226 8.68 -11.06 11.71
CA VAL A 226 8.30 -10.38 10.49
C VAL A 226 7.92 -8.96 10.91
N GLY A 227 8.68 -7.98 10.45
CA GLY A 227 8.50 -6.57 10.83
C GLY A 227 7.04 -6.15 10.67
N GLY A 228 6.43 -5.71 11.76
CA GLY A 228 5.09 -5.15 11.76
C GLY A 228 5.13 -3.71 11.24
N SER A 229 4.28 -3.39 10.28
CA SER A 229 3.96 -2.01 9.91
C SER A 229 2.59 -1.66 10.44
N ALA A 230 2.45 -0.46 11.00
CA ALA A 230 1.15 0.11 11.28
C ALA A 230 0.37 0.24 9.97
N SER A 231 -0.78 -0.41 9.87
CA SER A 231 -1.69 -0.19 8.74
C SER A 231 -2.45 1.11 8.97
N PRO A 232 -2.45 2.04 8.00
CA PRO A 232 -3.29 3.23 8.08
C PRO A 232 -4.77 2.82 8.17
N PRO A 233 -5.59 3.55 8.94
CA PRO A 233 -7.03 3.32 8.94
C PRO A 233 -7.60 3.52 7.55
N ALA A 234 -8.59 2.68 7.17
CA ALA A 234 -9.31 2.81 5.91
C ALA A 234 -9.99 4.19 5.84
N GLN A 235 -9.63 5.00 4.85
CA GLN A 235 -10.17 6.34 4.68
C GLN A 235 -11.58 6.29 4.11
N PRO A 236 -12.56 7.00 4.71
CA PRO A 236 -13.84 7.24 4.07
C PRO A 236 -13.66 8.18 2.86
N MET A 237 -14.27 7.85 1.72
CA MET A 237 -14.27 8.74 0.55
C MET A 237 -15.00 10.07 0.87
N PRO A 238 -14.41 11.23 0.56
CA PRO A 238 -15.01 12.50 0.84
C PRO A 238 -16.24 12.76 -0.05
N ARG A 239 -17.38 13.05 0.57
CA ARG A 239 -18.52 13.70 -0.08
C ARG A 239 -18.37 15.21 0.12
N ALA A 240 -18.43 15.96 -0.97
CA ALA A 240 -18.30 17.40 -0.97
C ALA A 240 -19.45 18.09 -0.18
N ALA A 241 -19.08 18.82 0.87
CA ALA A 241 -19.92 19.86 1.47
C ALA A 241 -19.00 20.89 2.13
N ALA A 242 -19.21 22.17 1.84
CA ALA A 242 -18.45 23.30 2.37
C ALA A 242 -18.88 23.62 3.82
N ALA A 243 -18.44 22.79 4.75
CA ALA A 243 -18.42 23.03 6.19
C ALA A 243 -17.02 22.69 6.70
N PRO A 244 -16.57 23.22 7.85
CA PRO A 244 -15.30 22.78 8.42
C PRO A 244 -15.33 21.25 8.51
N VAL A 245 -14.39 20.61 7.84
CA VAL A 245 -14.30 19.15 7.77
C VAL A 245 -14.09 18.64 9.20
N PRO A 246 -15.04 17.89 9.80
CA PRO A 246 -14.81 17.29 11.10
C PRO A 246 -13.64 16.32 10.97
N LEU A 247 -12.61 16.53 11.78
CA LEU A 247 -11.38 15.76 11.77
C LEU A 247 -11.39 14.82 12.99
N GLU A 248 -11.77 13.57 12.77
CA GLU A 248 -11.79 12.56 13.83
C GLU A 248 -10.58 11.62 13.67
N PRO A 249 -9.67 11.57 14.65
CA PRO A 249 -8.44 10.77 14.54
C PRO A 249 -8.69 9.27 14.57
N GLY A 250 -9.79 8.79 15.17
CA GLY A 250 -10.05 7.37 15.37
C GLY A 250 -8.97 6.69 16.23
N GLN A 251 -8.81 5.37 16.03
CA GLN A 251 -7.74 4.59 16.66
C GLN A 251 -6.91 3.92 15.56
N GLN A 252 -5.60 3.87 15.76
CA GLN A 252 -4.67 3.18 14.89
C GLN A 252 -4.27 1.86 15.53
N THR A 253 -4.32 0.75 14.76
CA THR A 253 -3.90 -0.56 15.23
C THR A 253 -2.47 -0.85 14.80
N VAL A 254 -1.60 -1.10 15.76
CA VAL A 254 -0.26 -1.62 15.55
C VAL A 254 -0.32 -3.13 15.67
N SER A 255 0.06 -3.85 14.60
CA SER A 255 0.06 -5.31 14.55
C SER A 255 1.48 -5.83 14.47
N PHE A 256 1.74 -6.95 15.12
CA PHE A 256 3.02 -7.61 15.14
C PHE A 256 2.85 -9.12 14.96
N SER A 257 3.79 -9.78 14.26
CA SER A 257 3.78 -11.22 14.11
C SER A 257 5.16 -11.79 14.41
N VAL A 258 5.19 -12.90 15.15
CA VAL A 258 6.41 -13.62 15.49
C VAL A 258 6.26 -15.10 15.19
N THR A 259 7.25 -15.68 14.53
CA THR A 259 7.36 -17.14 14.37
C THR A 259 8.33 -17.66 15.40
N VAL A 260 7.87 -18.60 16.21
CA VAL A 260 8.68 -19.19 17.28
C VAL A 260 8.67 -20.71 17.14
N ILE A 261 9.86 -21.29 17.34
CA ILE A 261 10.06 -22.74 17.35
C ILE A 261 10.45 -23.17 18.74
N TRP A 262 9.70 -24.12 19.30
CA TRP A 262 9.96 -24.75 20.59
C TRP A 262 10.30 -26.22 20.44
N GLU A 263 11.12 -26.70 21.34
CA GLU A 263 11.32 -28.12 21.58
C GLU A 263 10.04 -28.72 22.19
N LEU A 264 9.72 -29.95 21.84
CA LEU A 264 8.70 -30.78 22.50
C LEU A 264 9.36 -31.95 23.21
N ARG A 265 8.94 -32.22 24.44
CA ARG A 265 9.50 -33.28 25.31
C ARG A 265 8.44 -34.30 25.71
#